data_10f31cbb00746e1d20dc39b03289bbc3
#
_entry.id   10f31cbb00746e1d20dc39b03289bbc3
#
_cell.length_a   1.000
_cell.length_b   1.000
_cell.length_c   1.000
_cell.angle_alpha   90.00
_cell.angle_beta   90.00
_cell.angle_gamma   90.00
#
_symmetry.space_group_name_H-M   'P 1'
#
loop_
_entity.id
_entity.type
_entity.pdbx_description
1 polymer ?
#
loop_
_entity_poly.entity_id
_entity_poly.type
_entity_poly.pdbx_seq_one_letter_code
_entity_poly.pdbx_strand_id
1 'polypeptide(L)'
;GATGAAAQGLVLMDVTPLTLSIETLGGVATPLITRNSMIPTRKSQIFTTARPMQTSVEINVLQGERHFARDNKSLGKFKLNGIRASFSSKPQIEVTFDIDVNGVVKVSAKDLATGREQNITITGSTNLSENEIQRAMADAAAYEAEDSRRKERLELHNQAEVLAYKVDEALSKCKKELDKDEKARVKADLANLRRCLRKDKPEK
;
A
#
# COMPACT_ATOMS: atom_id res chain seq x y z
N GLY A 1 -51.12 -8.02 -0.67
CA GLY A 1 -50.63 -8.38 0.60
C GLY A 1 -49.29 -9.11 0.67
N ALA A 2 -48.89 -9.89 -0.32
CA ALA A 2 -47.62 -10.68 -0.24
C ALA A 2 -46.36 -9.85 -0.50
N THR A 3 -46.48 -8.70 -1.08
CA THR A 3 -45.34 -7.82 -1.41
C THR A 3 -44.81 -7.01 -0.23
N GLY A 4 -45.63 -6.78 0.82
CA GLY A 4 -45.19 -6.01 1.98
C GLY A 4 -44.31 -6.79 2.96
N ALA A 5 -44.54 -8.08 3.11
CA ALA A 5 -43.77 -8.93 4.03
C ALA A 5 -42.37 -9.27 3.46
N ALA A 6 -42.25 -9.43 2.17
CA ALA A 6 -40.95 -9.66 1.50
C ALA A 6 -40.07 -8.39 1.53
N ALA A 7 -40.67 -7.21 1.44
CA ALA A 7 -39.94 -5.94 1.56
C ALA A 7 -39.46 -5.66 2.98
N GLN A 8 -40.11 -6.15 4.01
CA GLN A 8 -39.70 -6.00 5.40
C GLN A 8 -38.56 -6.93 5.81
N GLY A 9 -38.32 -8.03 5.08
CA GLY A 9 -37.21 -8.95 5.30
C GLY A 9 -35.93 -8.59 4.55
N LEU A 10 -35.98 -7.65 3.61
CA LEU A 10 -34.84 -7.14 2.85
C LEU A 10 -34.21 -5.97 3.60
N VAL A 11 -33.23 -6.27 4.47
CA VAL A 11 -32.32 -5.24 4.97
C VAL A 11 -31.41 -4.87 3.83
N LEU A 12 -31.68 -3.74 3.18
CA LEU A 12 -30.75 -3.16 2.19
C LEU A 12 -29.53 -2.66 2.96
N MET A 13 -28.51 -3.50 3.01
CA MET A 13 -27.21 -3.08 3.50
C MET A 13 -26.41 -2.52 2.33
N ASP A 14 -26.02 -1.26 2.44
CA ASP A 14 -25.05 -0.70 1.52
C ASP A 14 -23.68 -1.33 1.77
N VAL A 15 -23.01 -1.67 0.71
CA VAL A 15 -21.67 -2.26 0.74
C VAL A 15 -20.76 -1.49 -0.20
N THR A 16 -19.45 -1.59 0.03
CA THR A 16 -18.44 -1.05 -0.87
C THR A 16 -18.49 -1.81 -2.20
N PRO A 17 -18.60 -1.13 -3.35
CA PRO A 17 -18.68 -1.80 -4.66
C PRO A 17 -17.35 -2.38 -5.10
N LEU A 18 -16.25 -1.73 -4.76
CA LEU A 18 -14.87 -2.15 -5.04
C LEU A 18 -13.96 -1.87 -3.83
N THR A 19 -12.84 -2.56 -3.79
CA THR A 19 -11.82 -2.41 -2.75
C THR A 19 -11.24 -1.00 -2.76
N LEU A 20 -11.05 -0.46 -1.57
CA LEU A 20 -10.36 0.80 -1.33
C LEU A 20 -8.97 0.53 -0.75
N SER A 21 -7.98 1.15 -1.38
CA SER A 21 -6.56 0.90 -1.10
C SER A 21 -5.78 2.21 -1.05
N ILE A 22 -4.57 2.14 -0.57
CA ILE A 22 -3.57 3.20 -0.77
C ILE A 22 -2.38 2.67 -1.56
N GLU A 23 -1.71 3.58 -2.26
CA GLU A 23 -0.45 3.27 -2.93
C GLU A 23 0.68 3.19 -1.91
N THR A 24 1.42 2.09 -1.96
CA THR A 24 2.58 1.84 -1.11
C THR A 24 3.83 1.64 -1.94
N LEU A 25 4.95 1.35 -1.29
CA LEU A 25 6.27 1.21 -1.91
C LEU A 25 6.24 0.36 -3.19
N GLY A 26 6.77 0.92 -4.28
CA GLY A 26 6.83 0.25 -5.58
C GLY A 26 5.55 0.35 -6.41
N GLY A 27 4.61 1.22 -6.02
CA GLY A 27 3.35 1.40 -6.73
C GLY A 27 2.32 0.30 -6.47
N VAL A 28 2.46 -0.45 -5.38
CA VAL A 28 1.52 -1.51 -4.98
C VAL A 28 0.27 -0.89 -4.37
N ALA A 29 -0.90 -1.43 -4.72
CA ALA A 29 -2.16 -1.12 -4.06
C ALA A 29 -2.32 -1.98 -2.80
N THR A 30 -2.28 -1.36 -1.63
CA THR A 30 -2.45 -2.05 -0.35
C THR A 30 -3.87 -1.83 0.17
N PRO A 31 -4.70 -2.87 0.24
CA PRO A 31 -6.10 -2.75 0.64
C PRO A 31 -6.27 -2.36 2.11
N LEU A 32 -7.21 -1.46 2.38
CA LEU A 32 -7.70 -1.16 3.72
C LEU A 32 -9.15 -1.60 3.90
N ILE A 33 -10.01 -1.37 2.91
CA ILE A 33 -11.41 -1.80 2.96
C ILE A 33 -11.66 -2.67 1.73
N THR A 34 -11.95 -3.94 1.97
CA THR A 34 -12.22 -4.90 0.90
C THR A 34 -13.58 -4.67 0.27
N ARG A 35 -13.71 -5.06 -1.00
CA ARG A 35 -14.99 -5.07 -1.71
C ARG A 35 -16.06 -5.82 -0.91
N ASN A 36 -17.29 -5.38 -1.01
CA ASN A 36 -18.45 -5.93 -0.29
C ASN A 36 -18.39 -5.78 1.23
N SER A 37 -17.61 -4.83 1.75
CA SER A 37 -17.67 -4.44 3.16
C SER A 37 -18.94 -3.64 3.42
N MET A 38 -19.62 -3.95 4.50
CA MET A 38 -20.81 -3.19 4.96
C MET A 38 -20.41 -1.79 5.39
N ILE A 39 -21.23 -0.81 5.05
CA ILE A 39 -21.07 0.58 5.48
C ILE A 39 -22.21 0.97 6.44
N PRO A 40 -21.95 1.84 7.44
CA PRO A 40 -20.69 2.54 7.73
C PRO A 40 -19.58 1.62 8.22
N THR A 41 -18.33 1.98 7.95
CA THR A 41 -17.17 1.21 8.44
C THR A 41 -15.95 2.12 8.61
N ARG A 42 -15.05 1.71 9.47
CA ARG A 42 -13.78 2.39 9.73
C ARG A 42 -12.66 1.36 9.84
N LYS A 43 -11.58 1.60 9.13
CA LYS A 43 -10.36 0.77 9.15
C LYS A 43 -9.13 1.65 9.23
N SER A 44 -8.18 1.24 10.05
CA SER A 44 -6.89 1.91 10.21
C SER A 44 -5.75 0.92 10.05
N GLN A 45 -4.65 1.40 9.50
CA GLN A 45 -3.40 0.65 9.40
C GLN A 45 -2.22 1.59 9.54
N ILE A 46 -1.15 1.12 10.19
CA ILE A 46 0.08 1.88 10.36
C ILE A 46 1.05 1.52 9.25
N PHE A 47 1.57 2.55 8.59
CA PHE A 47 2.59 2.46 7.55
C PHE A 47 3.85 3.19 7.98
N THR A 48 4.96 2.86 7.37
CA THR A 48 6.22 3.57 7.55
C THR A 48 6.63 4.28 6.26
N THR A 49 7.57 5.21 6.36
CA THR A 49 8.13 5.89 5.18
C THR A 49 9.03 4.94 4.38
N ALA A 50 9.06 5.14 3.06
CA ALA A 50 9.83 4.30 2.13
C ALA A 50 11.35 4.53 2.24
N ARG A 51 11.78 5.74 2.62
CA ARG A 51 13.18 6.17 2.63
C ARG A 51 13.57 6.76 3.97
N PRO A 52 14.83 6.54 4.43
CA PRO A 52 15.39 7.28 5.56
C PRO A 52 15.33 8.79 5.29
N MET A 53 15.18 9.59 6.35
CA MET A 53 15.12 11.06 6.27
C MET A 53 14.00 11.65 5.43
N GLN A 54 12.99 10.86 5.09
CA GLN A 54 11.81 11.36 4.39
C GLN A 54 10.98 12.27 5.31
N THR A 55 10.65 13.47 4.84
CA THR A 55 9.95 14.51 5.63
C THR A 55 8.49 14.69 5.22
N SER A 56 8.06 13.99 4.19
CA SER A 56 6.66 14.02 3.71
C SER A 56 6.23 12.68 3.19
N VAL A 57 4.92 12.41 3.26
CA VAL A 57 4.27 11.25 2.63
C VAL A 57 3.15 11.74 1.73
N GLU A 58 3.06 11.21 0.52
CA GLU A 58 1.89 11.36 -0.33
C GLU A 58 0.99 10.14 -0.18
N ILE A 59 -0.28 10.39 0.10
CA ILE A 59 -1.32 9.36 0.17
C ILE A 59 -2.14 9.40 -1.10
N ASN A 60 -2.07 8.34 -1.89
CA ASN A 60 -2.89 8.14 -3.07
C ASN A 60 -3.98 7.13 -2.77
N VAL A 61 -5.22 7.58 -2.75
CA VAL A 61 -6.39 6.74 -2.46
C VAL A 61 -6.87 6.09 -3.74
N LEU A 62 -6.97 4.77 -3.72
CA LEU A 62 -7.27 3.94 -4.88
C LEU A 62 -8.57 3.17 -4.71
N GLN A 63 -9.24 2.93 -5.83
CA GLN A 63 -10.39 2.05 -5.92
C GLN A 63 -10.20 1.04 -7.04
N GLY A 64 -10.39 -0.23 -6.74
CA GLY A 64 -10.29 -1.30 -7.70
C GLY A 64 -9.70 -2.59 -7.12
N GLU A 65 -9.61 -3.60 -7.97
CA GLU A 65 -9.19 -4.96 -7.58
C GLU A 65 -7.81 -5.37 -8.12
N ARG A 66 -7.10 -4.44 -8.78
CA ARG A 66 -5.77 -4.71 -9.31
C ARG A 66 -4.69 -4.55 -8.24
N HIS A 67 -3.57 -5.24 -8.40
CA HIS A 67 -2.45 -5.23 -7.44
C HIS A 67 -1.61 -3.96 -7.46
N PHE A 68 -1.67 -3.19 -8.56
CA PHE A 68 -0.86 -1.97 -8.73
C PHE A 68 -1.72 -0.72 -8.81
N ALA A 69 -1.21 0.37 -8.23
CA ALA A 69 -1.89 1.66 -8.19
C ALA A 69 -2.28 2.17 -9.58
N ARG A 70 -1.38 2.02 -10.57
CA ARG A 70 -1.59 2.49 -11.94
C ARG A 70 -2.75 1.81 -12.66
N ASP A 71 -3.13 0.62 -12.24
CA ASP A 71 -4.20 -0.17 -12.84
C ASP A 71 -5.54 0.01 -12.12
N ASN A 72 -5.55 0.76 -11.04
CA ASN A 72 -6.73 1.14 -10.27
C ASN A 72 -7.08 2.61 -10.50
N LYS A 73 -8.29 2.98 -10.13
CA LYS A 73 -8.73 4.37 -10.19
C LYS A 73 -8.20 5.13 -8.97
N SER A 74 -7.50 6.25 -9.19
CA SER A 74 -7.16 7.19 -8.13
C SER A 74 -8.37 8.06 -7.81
N LEU A 75 -8.80 8.02 -6.56
CA LEU A 75 -9.92 8.83 -6.07
C LEU A 75 -9.48 10.21 -5.57
N GLY A 76 -8.20 10.34 -5.28
CA GLY A 76 -7.60 11.58 -4.82
C GLY A 76 -6.27 11.35 -4.15
N LYS A 77 -5.50 12.43 -4.03
CA LYS A 77 -4.18 12.43 -3.40
C LYS A 77 -4.08 13.57 -2.40
N PHE A 78 -3.37 13.35 -1.32
CA PHE A 78 -3.01 14.41 -0.39
C PHE A 78 -1.63 14.15 0.21
N LYS A 79 -1.01 15.18 0.75
CA LYS A 79 0.35 15.12 1.28
C LYS A 79 0.37 15.49 2.76
N LEU A 80 1.05 14.67 3.56
CA LEU A 80 1.38 14.95 4.94
C LEU A 80 2.84 15.41 5.02
N ASN A 81 3.05 16.68 5.38
CA ASN A 81 4.37 17.26 5.52
C ASN A 81 4.80 17.33 7.00
N GLY A 82 6.06 17.64 7.21
CA GLY A 82 6.60 17.86 8.55
C GLY A 82 6.74 16.58 9.36
N ILE A 83 6.93 15.45 8.70
CA ILE A 83 7.29 14.21 9.36
C ILE A 83 8.70 14.34 9.89
N ARG A 84 8.92 13.88 11.13
CA ARG A 84 10.22 13.92 11.77
C ARG A 84 11.19 12.99 11.07
N ALA A 85 12.16 13.57 10.34
CA ALA A 85 13.22 12.82 9.69
C ALA A 85 14.14 12.19 10.74
N SER A 86 14.45 10.91 10.60
CA SER A 86 15.35 10.17 11.48
C SER A 86 16.01 9.01 10.75
N PHE A 87 17.28 8.76 11.07
CA PHE A 87 17.98 7.55 10.65
C PHE A 87 17.74 6.37 11.60
N SER A 88 17.41 6.65 12.85
CA SER A 88 17.34 5.65 13.94
C SER A 88 15.93 5.10 14.16
N SER A 89 14.91 5.85 13.78
CA SER A 89 13.51 5.42 13.94
C SER A 89 12.71 5.69 12.67
N LYS A 90 11.94 4.68 12.26
CA LYS A 90 11.02 4.82 11.13
C LYS A 90 9.77 5.56 11.62
N PRO A 91 9.32 6.62 10.93
CA PRO A 91 8.05 7.25 11.23
C PRO A 91 6.90 6.26 11.11
N GLN A 92 5.92 6.39 12.01
CA GLN A 92 4.69 5.62 11.98
C GLN A 92 3.55 6.54 11.53
N ILE A 93 2.96 6.24 10.40
CA ILE A 93 1.86 6.98 9.81
C ILE A 93 0.61 6.11 9.88
N GLU A 94 -0.35 6.52 10.70
CA GLU A 94 -1.64 5.86 10.77
C GLU A 94 -2.56 6.40 9.68
N VAL A 95 -2.93 5.54 8.76
CA VAL A 95 -3.92 5.83 7.71
C VAL A 95 -5.25 5.25 8.11
N THR A 96 -6.28 6.08 8.13
CA THR A 96 -7.65 5.70 8.51
C THR A 96 -8.59 5.97 7.36
N PHE A 97 -9.38 4.96 7.01
CA PHE A 97 -10.53 5.07 6.09
C PHE A 97 -11.80 5.02 6.91
N ASP A 98 -12.60 6.05 6.80
CA ASP A 98 -13.89 6.19 7.47
C ASP A 98 -14.98 6.42 6.42
N ILE A 99 -15.89 5.45 6.28
CA ILE A 99 -17.01 5.51 5.33
C ILE A 99 -18.29 5.67 6.14
N ASP A 100 -19.02 6.75 5.87
CA ASP A 100 -20.29 7.01 6.51
C ASP A 100 -21.47 6.27 5.85
N VAL A 101 -22.65 6.42 6.41
CA VAL A 101 -23.89 5.78 5.92
C VAL A 101 -24.29 6.23 4.51
N ASN A 102 -23.80 7.36 4.05
CA ASN A 102 -24.03 7.91 2.71
C ASN A 102 -22.97 7.49 1.70
N GLY A 103 -21.97 6.70 2.13
CA GLY A 103 -20.87 6.27 1.28
C GLY A 103 -19.78 7.32 1.09
N VAL A 104 -19.78 8.40 1.87
CA VAL A 104 -18.72 9.40 1.84
C VAL A 104 -17.50 8.83 2.57
N VAL A 105 -16.35 8.86 1.90
CA VAL A 105 -15.09 8.33 2.43
C VAL A 105 -14.21 9.48 2.91
N LYS A 106 -13.85 9.46 4.16
CA LYS A 106 -12.80 10.31 4.72
C LYS A 106 -11.54 9.47 4.91
N VAL A 107 -10.46 9.87 4.26
CA VAL A 107 -9.14 9.26 4.45
C VAL A 107 -8.24 10.24 5.17
N SER A 108 -7.69 9.82 6.29
CA SER A 108 -6.77 10.62 7.09
C SER A 108 -5.43 9.90 7.27
N ALA A 109 -4.37 10.68 7.35
CA ALA A 109 -3.04 10.20 7.67
C ALA A 109 -2.48 11.01 8.82
N LYS A 110 -2.04 10.33 9.87
CA LYS A 110 -1.53 10.94 11.09
C LYS A 110 -0.12 10.43 11.40
N ASP A 111 0.80 11.35 11.57
CA ASP A 111 2.11 11.04 12.14
C ASP A 111 1.97 10.84 13.65
N LEU A 112 2.19 9.62 14.12
CA LEU A 112 2.02 9.28 15.54
C LEU A 112 3.06 9.93 16.44
N ALA A 113 4.20 10.33 15.90
CA ALA A 113 5.26 11.00 16.68
C ALA A 113 4.98 12.50 16.89
N THR A 114 4.49 13.19 15.85
CA THR A 114 4.26 14.63 15.88
C THR A 114 2.81 15.03 16.15
N GLY A 115 1.87 14.10 15.93
CA GLY A 115 0.43 14.35 15.95
C GLY A 115 -0.10 15.13 14.74
N ARG A 116 0.74 15.44 13.77
CA ARG A 116 0.31 16.10 12.52
C ARG A 116 -0.60 15.16 11.73
N GLU A 117 -1.67 15.73 11.19
CA GLU A 117 -2.68 15.00 10.44
C GLU A 117 -3.11 15.79 9.21
N GLN A 118 -3.38 15.08 8.14
CA GLN A 118 -4.04 15.58 6.94
C GLN A 118 -5.11 14.60 6.50
N ASN A 119 -6.08 15.09 5.77
CA ASN A 119 -7.17 14.25 5.29
C ASN A 119 -7.70 14.74 3.94
N ILE A 120 -8.44 13.85 3.28
CA ILE A 120 -9.23 14.13 2.10
C ILE A 120 -10.62 13.52 2.28
N THR A 121 -11.63 14.19 1.75
CA THR A 121 -13.00 13.67 1.70
C THR A 121 -13.36 13.35 0.26
N ILE A 122 -13.84 12.13 0.03
CA ILE A 122 -14.18 11.61 -1.30
C ILE A 122 -15.66 11.30 -1.33
N THR A 123 -16.35 11.90 -2.27
CA THR A 123 -17.76 11.64 -2.55
C THR A 123 -17.91 10.82 -3.83
N GLY A 124 -18.98 10.04 -3.94
CA GLY A 124 -19.29 9.29 -5.14
C GLY A 124 -18.52 7.99 -5.34
N SER A 125 -17.71 7.55 -4.36
CA SER A 125 -16.98 6.27 -4.44
C SER A 125 -17.89 5.04 -4.50
N THR A 126 -19.14 5.16 -4.06
CA THR A 126 -20.16 4.12 -4.13
C THR A 126 -21.08 4.23 -5.36
N ASN A 127 -20.97 5.31 -6.12
CA ASN A 127 -21.80 5.59 -7.30
C ASN A 127 -21.19 4.99 -8.57
N LEU A 128 -20.94 3.68 -8.55
CA LEU A 128 -20.46 2.93 -9.71
C LEU A 128 -21.63 2.21 -10.38
N SER A 129 -21.66 2.24 -11.73
CA SER A 129 -22.59 1.42 -12.48
C SER A 129 -22.21 -0.06 -12.37
N GLU A 130 -23.19 -0.93 -12.57
CA GLU A 130 -22.96 -2.38 -12.60
C GLU A 130 -21.93 -2.76 -13.68
N ASN A 131 -21.95 -2.07 -14.82
CA ASN A 131 -20.96 -2.26 -15.88
C ASN A 131 -19.54 -1.89 -15.46
N GLU A 132 -19.36 -0.81 -14.72
CA GLU A 132 -18.05 -0.39 -14.18
C GLU A 132 -17.53 -1.41 -13.19
N ILE A 133 -18.36 -1.93 -12.30
CA ILE A 133 -18.03 -2.97 -11.33
C ILE A 133 -17.62 -4.27 -12.06
N GLN A 134 -18.43 -4.72 -13.02
CA GLN A 134 -18.16 -5.93 -13.79
C GLN A 134 -16.86 -5.82 -14.60
N ARG A 135 -16.60 -4.65 -15.18
CA ARG A 135 -15.37 -4.41 -15.93
C ARG A 135 -14.14 -4.47 -15.01
N ALA A 136 -14.19 -3.84 -13.85
CA ALA A 136 -13.11 -3.87 -12.87
C ALA A 136 -12.82 -5.29 -12.39
N MET A 137 -13.86 -6.08 -12.15
CA MET A 137 -13.75 -7.49 -11.75
C MET A 137 -13.18 -8.36 -12.87
N ALA A 138 -13.63 -8.16 -14.10
CA ALA A 138 -13.15 -8.90 -15.27
C ALA A 138 -11.66 -8.60 -15.55
N ASP A 139 -11.26 -7.33 -15.50
CA ASP A 139 -9.87 -6.92 -15.68
C ASP A 139 -8.97 -7.51 -14.58
N ALA A 140 -9.40 -7.47 -13.34
CA ALA A 140 -8.67 -8.06 -12.22
C ALA A 140 -8.47 -9.57 -12.41
N ALA A 141 -9.50 -10.29 -12.84
CA ALA A 141 -9.42 -11.72 -13.11
C ALA A 141 -8.49 -12.04 -14.31
N ALA A 142 -8.58 -11.23 -15.37
CA ALA A 142 -7.78 -11.43 -16.58
C ALA A 142 -6.27 -11.24 -16.34
N TYR A 143 -5.90 -10.32 -15.47
CA TYR A 143 -4.50 -9.96 -15.17
C TYR A 143 -3.97 -10.54 -13.87
N GLU A 144 -4.76 -11.31 -13.12
CA GLU A 144 -4.38 -11.80 -11.79
C GLU A 144 -3.03 -12.54 -11.78
N ALA A 145 -2.82 -13.46 -12.71
CA ALA A 145 -1.58 -14.23 -12.76
C ALA A 145 -0.36 -13.38 -13.07
N GLU A 146 -0.50 -12.41 -13.97
CA GLU A 146 0.57 -11.48 -14.33
C GLU A 146 0.87 -10.51 -13.20
N ASP A 147 -0.18 -9.92 -12.62
CA ASP A 147 -0.05 -8.96 -11.51
C ASP A 147 0.56 -9.61 -10.26
N SER A 148 0.14 -10.83 -9.92
CA SER A 148 0.71 -11.60 -8.81
C SER A 148 2.20 -11.86 -9.01
N ARG A 149 2.62 -12.31 -10.18
CA ARG A 149 4.03 -12.55 -10.49
C ARG A 149 4.86 -11.27 -10.43
N ARG A 150 4.31 -10.17 -10.93
CA ARG A 150 4.96 -8.85 -10.88
C ARG A 150 5.12 -8.37 -9.45
N LYS A 151 4.09 -8.54 -8.62
CA LYS A 151 4.13 -8.20 -7.20
C LYS A 151 5.15 -9.03 -6.43
N GLU A 152 5.17 -10.35 -6.62
CA GLU A 152 6.16 -11.25 -6.02
C GLU A 152 7.59 -10.87 -6.41
N ARG A 153 7.82 -10.56 -7.67
CA ARG A 153 9.11 -10.10 -8.17
C ARG A 153 9.55 -8.79 -7.52
N LEU A 154 8.63 -7.84 -7.39
CA LEU A 154 8.90 -6.58 -6.72
C LEU A 154 9.22 -6.77 -5.23
N GLU A 155 8.46 -7.60 -4.53
CA GLU A 155 8.69 -7.92 -3.12
C GLU A 155 10.06 -8.59 -2.93
N LEU A 156 10.42 -9.54 -3.79
CA LEU A 156 11.72 -10.19 -3.76
C LEU A 156 12.86 -9.19 -4.02
N HIS A 157 12.70 -8.30 -4.98
CA HIS A 157 13.66 -7.23 -5.26
C HIS A 157 13.86 -6.32 -4.05
N ASN A 158 12.78 -5.88 -3.42
CA ASN A 158 12.82 -5.04 -2.23
C ASN A 158 13.49 -5.76 -1.03
N GLN A 159 13.18 -7.03 -0.82
CA GLN A 159 13.81 -7.85 0.21
C GLN A 159 15.32 -7.99 -0.03
N ALA A 160 15.72 -8.18 -1.28
CA ALA A 160 17.13 -8.30 -1.64
C ALA A 160 17.89 -6.98 -1.43
N GLU A 161 17.27 -5.83 -1.73
CA GLU A 161 17.85 -4.51 -1.45
C GLU A 161 18.04 -4.27 0.05
N VAL A 162 17.04 -4.62 0.86
CA VAL A 162 17.12 -4.53 2.32
C VAL A 162 18.22 -5.43 2.87
N LEU A 163 18.32 -6.67 2.36
CA LEU A 163 19.38 -7.60 2.74
C LEU A 163 20.77 -7.06 2.40
N ALA A 164 20.94 -6.52 1.19
CA ALA A 164 22.21 -5.92 0.76
C ALA A 164 22.63 -4.78 1.70
N TYR A 165 21.69 -3.92 2.08
CA TYR A 165 21.94 -2.85 3.04
C TYR A 165 22.35 -3.38 4.42
N LYS A 166 21.63 -4.38 4.93
CA LYS A 166 21.92 -5.01 6.24
C LYS A 166 23.30 -5.67 6.26
N VAL A 167 23.68 -6.35 5.19
CA VAL A 167 25.02 -6.97 5.05
C VAL A 167 26.09 -5.90 5.04
N ASP A 168 25.92 -4.83 4.32
CA ASP A 168 26.86 -3.71 4.26
C ASP A 168 27.05 -3.06 5.63
N GLU A 169 25.95 -2.85 6.36
CA GLU A 169 25.98 -2.33 7.72
C GLU A 169 26.69 -3.29 8.69
N ALA A 170 26.40 -4.58 8.61
CA ALA A 170 27.06 -5.61 9.43
C ALA A 170 28.57 -5.67 9.16
N LEU A 171 29.00 -5.63 7.91
CA LEU A 171 30.43 -5.55 7.54
C LEU A 171 31.12 -4.34 8.14
N SER A 172 30.43 -3.18 8.19
CA SER A 172 30.93 -1.96 8.80
C SER A 172 31.16 -2.10 10.29
N LYS A 173 30.25 -2.80 10.98
CA LYS A 173 30.29 -2.99 12.45
C LYS A 173 31.27 -4.07 12.88
N CYS A 174 31.41 -5.15 12.09
CA CYS A 174 32.21 -6.33 12.43
C CYS A 174 33.61 -6.33 11.80
N LYS A 175 34.16 -5.16 11.49
CA LYS A 175 35.48 -5.01 10.82
C LYS A 175 36.64 -5.73 11.51
N LYS A 176 36.57 -5.91 12.83
CA LYS A 176 37.62 -6.52 13.64
C LYS A 176 37.42 -8.00 13.93
N GLU A 177 36.23 -8.53 13.67
CA GLU A 177 35.83 -9.90 14.06
C GLU A 177 35.93 -10.90 12.92
N LEU A 178 35.91 -10.41 11.67
CA LEU A 178 36.05 -11.24 10.48
C LEU A 178 37.49 -11.27 9.99
N ASP A 179 37.97 -12.43 9.57
CA ASP A 179 39.26 -12.53 8.89
C ASP A 179 39.18 -11.91 7.47
N LYS A 180 40.38 -11.78 6.86
CA LYS A 180 40.51 -11.12 5.56
C LYS A 180 39.81 -11.88 4.43
N ASP A 181 39.82 -13.21 4.49
CA ASP A 181 39.23 -14.09 3.47
C ASP A 181 37.71 -14.10 3.59
N GLU A 182 37.16 -14.13 4.80
CA GLU A 182 35.73 -14.03 5.07
C GLU A 182 35.17 -12.70 4.58
N LYS A 183 35.85 -11.60 4.90
CA LYS A 183 35.45 -10.26 4.38
C LYS A 183 35.43 -10.20 2.87
N ALA A 184 36.44 -10.76 2.21
CA ALA A 184 36.52 -10.78 0.75
C ALA A 184 35.39 -11.56 0.12
N ARG A 185 35.01 -12.71 0.69
CA ARG A 185 33.86 -13.52 0.22
C ARG A 185 32.55 -12.77 0.36
N VAL A 186 32.28 -12.21 1.54
CA VAL A 186 31.03 -11.47 1.78
C VAL A 186 30.92 -10.25 0.86
N LYS A 187 32.02 -9.50 0.66
CA LYS A 187 32.06 -8.38 -0.27
C LYS A 187 31.81 -8.80 -1.71
N ALA A 188 32.36 -9.94 -2.13
CA ALA A 188 32.14 -10.47 -3.48
C ALA A 188 30.68 -10.88 -3.70
N ASP A 189 30.09 -11.56 -2.74
CA ASP A 189 28.67 -11.96 -2.79
C ASP A 189 27.74 -10.75 -2.78
N LEU A 190 28.04 -9.74 -1.97
CA LEU A 190 27.29 -8.48 -1.95
C LEU A 190 27.39 -7.74 -3.30
N ALA A 191 28.58 -7.69 -3.89
CA ALA A 191 28.77 -7.09 -5.20
C ALA A 191 27.98 -7.82 -6.29
N ASN A 192 27.92 -9.15 -6.24
CA ASN A 192 27.12 -9.96 -7.15
C ASN A 192 25.62 -9.69 -6.99
N LEU A 193 25.13 -9.65 -5.76
CA LEU A 193 23.74 -9.33 -5.47
C LEU A 193 23.38 -7.96 -6.00
N ARG A 194 24.18 -6.95 -5.74
CA ARG A 194 23.95 -5.58 -6.25
C ARG A 194 23.95 -5.50 -7.76
N ARG A 195 24.81 -6.28 -8.41
CA ARG A 195 24.83 -6.38 -9.89
C ARG A 195 23.52 -6.98 -10.40
N CYS A 196 23.02 -8.04 -9.79
CA CYS A 196 21.73 -8.64 -10.15
C CYS A 196 20.59 -7.64 -9.95
N LEU A 197 20.56 -6.91 -8.83
CA LEU A 197 19.53 -5.90 -8.55
C LEU A 197 19.53 -4.75 -9.56
N ARG A 198 20.70 -4.35 -10.05
CA ARG A 198 20.79 -3.31 -11.12
C ARG A 198 20.27 -3.78 -12.47
N LYS A 199 20.44 -5.07 -12.78
CA LYS A 199 19.96 -5.65 -14.05
C LYS A 199 18.48 -5.95 -14.04
N ASP A 200 17.95 -6.30 -12.89
CA ASP A 200 16.56 -6.74 -12.71
C ASP A 200 15.73 -5.64 -12.03
N LYS A 201 15.76 -4.43 -12.55
CA LYS A 201 14.90 -3.35 -12.06
C LYS A 201 13.44 -3.69 -12.37
N PRO A 202 12.56 -3.78 -11.35
CA PRO A 202 11.14 -3.87 -11.61
C PRO A 202 10.69 -2.64 -12.40
N GLU A 203 9.87 -2.85 -13.39
CA GLU A 203 9.28 -1.75 -14.16
C GLU A 203 8.49 -0.83 -13.21
N LYS A 204 8.76 0.47 -13.33
CA LYS A 204 8.04 1.49 -12.57
C LYS A 204 6.62 1.65 -13.11
#